data_5d4c7f36aa2d42bce7a8f60e512e1270
#
_entry.id   5d4c7f36aa2d42bce7a8f60e512e1270
#
_cell.length_a   1.000
_cell.length_b   1.000
_cell.length_c   1.000
_cell.angle_alpha   90.00
_cell.angle_beta   90.00
_cell.angle_gamma   90.00
#
_symmetry.space_group_name_H-M   'P 1'
#
loop_
_entity.id
_entity.type
_entity.pdbx_description
1 polymer ?
#
loop_
_entity_poly.entity_id
_entity_poly.type
_entity_poly.pdbx_seq_one_letter_code
_entity_poly.pdbx_strand_id
1 'polypeptide(L)'
;MKVLIVGGGIGGLTTALSLHAAGIECRLYESVLAPRALGVGINLQPNAVRELCELGLSEQLADTAIETSTLAYFNKHGQQIWSEPRGRAAGYNWPQYSIHRGELLMILLAAGRTRIGADHICTGLHFTSFEQDPDGITAHFTDRRTGGAVTARGDVLVGADGIHSAVRAQLYPHEGKPIFAGLIEWRGALEAEPFLDGRTQVMIGHYNQRSIIYPISAKAQGDGRSLINWLTLLADRGDGTERESWDRKVGRERFFDRFSDWNFPWIKLADLICGTAEIFEYPMCDRDPLPRWSFGRVTLVGDAAHPMRPVGSQAGSQGIVDARILAHALANHADPVAGLADYEARRLPSMNDVVLRNRQYGPEIVMQMAEDRAPNGFANVEEVIPRRELEEVSLSFKRAAGFDPQTVNQRPSFDVRRVSAP
;
A
#
# COMPACT_ATOMS: atom_id res chain seq x y z
N MET A 1 -17.73 22.85 -4.91
CA MET A 1 -17.35 21.57 -5.55
C MET A 1 -17.67 20.45 -4.60
N LYS A 2 -18.37 19.41 -5.07
CA LYS A 2 -18.73 18.21 -4.33
C LYS A 2 -18.10 16.98 -4.99
N VAL A 3 -17.28 16.24 -4.26
CA VAL A 3 -16.56 15.08 -4.76
C VAL A 3 -17.19 13.79 -4.25
N LEU A 4 -17.49 12.84 -5.15
CA LEU A 4 -17.94 11.50 -4.84
C LEU A 4 -16.72 10.58 -4.86
N ILE A 5 -16.54 9.76 -3.80
CA ILE A 5 -15.42 8.83 -3.68
C ILE A 5 -15.96 7.41 -3.63
N VAL A 6 -15.54 6.55 -4.54
CA VAL A 6 -15.90 5.13 -4.58
C VAL A 6 -14.77 4.30 -3.98
N GLY A 7 -15.05 3.61 -2.87
CA GLY A 7 -14.11 2.77 -2.13
C GLY A 7 -13.65 3.41 -0.81
N GLY A 8 -13.85 2.69 0.29
CA GLY A 8 -13.49 3.08 1.67
C GLY A 8 -12.19 2.46 2.17
N GLY A 9 -11.26 2.12 1.26
CA GLY A 9 -9.92 1.68 1.59
C GLY A 9 -9.01 2.83 2.06
N ILE A 10 -7.72 2.53 2.29
CA ILE A 10 -6.71 3.50 2.74
C ILE A 10 -6.67 4.72 1.80
N GLY A 11 -6.62 4.51 0.47
CA GLY A 11 -6.60 5.59 -0.51
C GLY A 11 -7.86 6.44 -0.48
N GLY A 12 -9.05 5.83 -0.46
CA GLY A 12 -10.33 6.54 -0.46
C GLY A 12 -10.56 7.35 0.82
N LEU A 13 -10.28 6.78 1.99
CA LEU A 13 -10.39 7.50 3.27
C LEU A 13 -9.37 8.64 3.38
N THR A 14 -8.14 8.42 2.89
CA THR A 14 -7.13 9.49 2.83
C THR A 14 -7.55 10.60 1.85
N THR A 15 -8.17 10.23 0.72
CA THR A 15 -8.73 11.21 -0.23
C THR A 15 -9.83 12.05 0.44
N ALA A 16 -10.75 11.42 1.16
CA ALA A 16 -11.82 12.13 1.87
C ALA A 16 -11.26 13.10 2.92
N LEU A 17 -10.30 12.64 3.73
CA LEU A 17 -9.63 13.49 4.73
C LEU A 17 -8.86 14.65 4.09
N SER A 18 -8.19 14.42 2.96
CA SER A 18 -7.42 15.43 2.23
C SER A 18 -8.33 16.50 1.62
N LEU A 19 -9.44 16.09 1.00
CA LEU A 19 -10.45 17.01 0.45
C LEU A 19 -11.09 17.83 1.56
N HIS A 20 -11.44 17.21 2.67
CA HIS A 20 -11.98 17.93 3.84
C HIS A 20 -11.00 18.98 4.38
N ALA A 21 -9.70 18.62 4.52
CA ALA A 21 -8.66 19.56 4.93
C ALA A 21 -8.50 20.73 3.95
N ALA A 22 -8.72 20.50 2.66
CA ALA A 22 -8.71 21.53 1.61
C ALA A 22 -10.03 22.33 1.55
N GLY A 23 -11.05 22.02 2.38
CA GLY A 23 -12.34 22.67 2.40
C GLY A 23 -13.27 22.27 1.24
N ILE A 24 -13.01 21.14 0.61
CA ILE A 24 -13.82 20.59 -0.48
C ILE A 24 -14.82 19.58 0.10
N GLU A 25 -16.11 19.77 -0.21
CA GLU A 25 -17.15 18.82 0.18
C GLU A 25 -16.92 17.47 -0.48
N CYS A 26 -17.01 16.38 0.29
CA CYS A 26 -16.90 15.04 -0.25
C CYS A 26 -17.87 14.07 0.41
N ARG A 27 -18.20 12.99 -0.30
CA ARG A 27 -18.97 11.86 0.20
C ARG A 27 -18.34 10.57 -0.29
N LEU A 28 -18.08 9.66 0.64
CA LEU A 28 -17.44 8.37 0.38
C LEU A 28 -18.47 7.23 0.41
N TYR A 29 -18.36 6.33 -0.56
CA TYR A 29 -19.23 5.17 -0.73
C TYR A 29 -18.40 3.89 -0.68
N GLU A 30 -18.69 3.03 0.32
CA GLU A 30 -18.00 1.77 0.57
C GLU A 30 -18.98 0.60 0.44
N SER A 31 -18.54 -0.45 -0.25
CA SER A 31 -19.36 -1.64 -0.50
C SER A 31 -19.52 -2.53 0.73
N VAL A 32 -18.55 -2.53 1.64
CA VAL A 32 -18.60 -3.32 2.89
C VAL A 32 -19.57 -2.68 3.87
N LEU A 33 -20.45 -3.51 4.45
CA LEU A 33 -21.46 -3.06 5.41
C LEU A 33 -20.86 -2.50 6.70
N ALA A 34 -19.87 -3.20 7.24
CA ALA A 34 -19.18 -2.85 8.48
C ALA A 34 -17.68 -3.09 8.32
N PRO A 35 -16.91 -2.06 7.95
CA PRO A 35 -15.45 -2.16 7.90
C PRO A 35 -14.88 -2.59 9.25
N ARG A 36 -13.91 -3.51 9.21
CA ARG A 36 -13.25 -4.08 10.40
C ARG A 36 -11.73 -4.02 10.22
N ALA A 37 -11.03 -4.15 11.33
CA ALA A 37 -9.58 -4.28 11.34
C ALA A 37 -9.18 -5.67 10.84
N LEU A 38 -9.22 -5.88 9.52
CA LEU A 38 -8.85 -7.14 8.87
C LEU A 38 -7.50 -7.01 8.17
N GLY A 39 -6.85 -8.15 7.99
CA GLY A 39 -5.61 -8.27 7.24
C GLY A 39 -4.41 -8.48 8.14
N VAL A 40 -3.26 -8.14 7.61
CA VAL A 40 -1.93 -8.36 8.19
C VAL A 40 -1.13 -7.05 8.13
N GLY A 41 0.18 -7.09 8.25
CA GLY A 41 1.01 -5.91 8.23
C GLY A 41 1.06 -5.15 6.91
N ILE A 42 1.32 -3.86 7.00
CA ILE A 42 1.68 -2.96 5.90
C ILE A 42 2.82 -2.05 6.37
N ASN A 43 3.70 -1.68 5.43
CA ASN A 43 4.76 -0.69 5.67
C ASN A 43 4.37 0.65 5.03
N LEU A 44 4.46 1.72 5.79
CA LEU A 44 4.27 3.09 5.35
C LEU A 44 5.61 3.78 5.23
N GLN A 45 5.97 4.20 4.03
CA GLN A 45 7.22 4.92 3.76
C GLN A 45 7.13 6.37 4.27
N PRO A 46 8.26 7.04 4.54
CA PRO A 46 8.28 8.40 5.11
C PRO A 46 7.50 9.44 4.29
N ASN A 47 7.42 9.30 2.96
CA ASN A 47 6.62 10.18 2.11
C ASN A 47 5.12 10.09 2.43
N ALA A 48 4.59 8.91 2.72
CA ALA A 48 3.20 8.72 3.11
C ALA A 48 2.96 9.10 4.57
N VAL A 49 3.90 8.77 5.46
CA VAL A 49 3.81 9.15 6.88
C VAL A 49 3.76 10.66 7.03
N ARG A 50 4.57 11.40 6.26
CA ARG A 50 4.49 12.86 6.18
C ARG A 50 3.06 13.32 5.91
N GLU A 51 2.42 12.79 4.89
CA GLU A 51 1.07 13.18 4.50
C GLU A 51 0.03 12.91 5.60
N LEU A 52 0.13 11.76 6.24
CA LEU A 52 -0.74 11.42 7.36
C LEU A 52 -0.49 12.31 8.59
N CYS A 53 0.78 12.68 8.85
CA CYS A 53 1.12 13.63 9.90
C CYS A 53 0.56 15.04 9.61
N GLU A 54 0.67 15.52 8.38
CA GLU A 54 0.08 16.79 7.96
C GLU A 54 -1.46 16.77 8.02
N LEU A 55 -2.07 15.58 7.90
CA LEU A 55 -3.50 15.37 8.19
C LEU A 55 -3.81 15.24 9.70
N GLY A 56 -2.83 15.44 10.59
CA GLY A 56 -3.02 15.41 12.04
C GLY A 56 -3.29 14.03 12.62
N LEU A 57 -2.62 12.99 12.08
CA LEU A 57 -2.74 11.59 12.53
C LEU A 57 -1.45 11.08 13.21
N SER A 58 -0.51 11.97 13.55
CA SER A 58 0.81 11.62 14.07
C SER A 58 0.75 10.79 15.36
N GLU A 59 -0.08 11.19 16.31
CA GLU A 59 -0.21 10.52 17.62
C GLU A 59 -0.79 9.12 17.45
N GLN A 60 -1.91 8.99 16.73
CA GLN A 60 -2.56 7.70 16.50
C GLN A 60 -1.64 6.69 15.80
N LEU A 61 -0.83 7.18 14.85
CA LEU A 61 0.16 6.32 14.17
C LEU A 61 1.29 5.91 15.10
N ALA A 62 1.82 6.83 15.92
CA ALA A 62 2.90 6.55 16.86
C ALA A 62 2.47 5.57 17.96
N ASP A 63 1.23 5.67 18.45
CA ASP A 63 0.67 4.79 19.48
C ASP A 63 0.36 3.36 18.96
N THR A 64 0.21 3.22 17.63
CA THR A 64 -0.24 1.95 17.05
C THR A 64 0.88 1.21 16.32
N ALA A 65 1.71 1.93 15.58
CA ALA A 65 2.70 1.38 14.66
C ALA A 65 4.08 1.21 15.29
N ILE A 66 4.87 0.32 14.70
CA ILE A 66 6.31 0.22 14.99
C ILE A 66 7.08 1.18 14.08
N GLU A 67 7.88 2.06 14.67
CA GLU A 67 8.84 2.85 13.92
C GLU A 67 9.99 1.94 13.43
N THR A 68 9.96 1.61 12.15
CA THR A 68 10.95 0.73 11.52
C THR A 68 12.29 1.44 11.42
N SER A 69 13.32 0.87 12.05
CA SER A 69 14.68 1.43 12.09
C SER A 69 15.56 0.94 10.94
N THR A 70 15.37 -0.30 10.52
CA THR A 70 16.26 -1.02 9.61
C THR A 70 15.47 -1.91 8.65
N LEU A 71 15.92 -2.00 7.41
CA LEU A 71 15.57 -3.07 6.48
C LEU A 71 16.83 -3.89 6.19
N ALA A 72 16.73 -5.19 6.40
CA ALA A 72 17.83 -6.12 6.16
C ALA A 72 17.42 -7.21 5.17
N TYR A 73 18.30 -7.49 4.21
CA TYR A 73 18.15 -8.53 3.19
C TYR A 73 19.09 -9.68 3.49
N PHE A 74 18.57 -10.90 3.46
CA PHE A 74 19.31 -12.13 3.68
C PHE A 74 19.09 -13.09 2.52
N ASN A 75 20.10 -13.91 2.21
CA ASN A 75 19.93 -15.03 1.30
C ASN A 75 19.16 -16.19 1.98
N LYS A 76 18.85 -17.24 1.24
CA LYS A 76 18.15 -18.44 1.74
C LYS A 76 18.92 -19.21 2.85
N HIS A 77 20.21 -18.95 3.01
CA HIS A 77 21.07 -19.54 4.05
C HIS A 77 21.13 -18.66 5.33
N GLY A 78 20.41 -17.52 5.37
CA GLY A 78 20.42 -16.60 6.50
C GLY A 78 21.65 -15.69 6.57
N GLN A 79 22.44 -15.60 5.51
CA GLN A 79 23.58 -14.69 5.42
C GLN A 79 23.13 -13.32 4.93
N GLN A 80 23.57 -12.27 5.62
CA GLN A 80 23.16 -10.90 5.30
C GLN A 80 23.79 -10.44 3.98
N ILE A 81 22.94 -10.03 3.04
CA ILE A 81 23.33 -9.44 1.75
C ILE A 81 23.54 -7.94 1.93
N TRP A 82 22.55 -7.28 2.50
CA TRP A 82 22.48 -5.82 2.61
C TRP A 82 21.66 -5.41 3.83
N SER A 83 21.97 -4.29 4.40
CA SER A 83 21.10 -3.67 5.39
C SER A 83 21.20 -2.15 5.27
N GLU A 84 20.07 -1.48 5.44
CA GLU A 84 20.01 -0.01 5.36
C GLU A 84 19.12 0.56 6.46
N PRO A 85 19.45 1.73 6.98
CA PRO A 85 18.59 2.45 7.92
C PRO A 85 17.28 2.86 7.23
N ARG A 86 16.23 3.02 8.03
CA ARG A 86 14.90 3.44 7.58
C ARG A 86 14.38 4.63 8.40
N GLY A 87 13.40 5.33 7.81
CA GLY A 87 12.78 6.45 8.47
C GLY A 87 13.79 7.51 8.94
N ARG A 88 13.66 7.96 10.18
CA ARG A 88 14.54 8.98 10.76
C ARG A 88 16.02 8.57 10.79
N ALA A 89 16.29 7.29 11.00
CA ALA A 89 17.66 6.77 10.96
C ALA A 89 18.32 6.88 9.56
N ALA A 90 17.53 6.98 8.49
CA ALA A 90 17.97 7.20 7.12
C ALA A 90 17.99 8.69 6.71
N GLY A 91 17.80 9.62 7.64
CA GLY A 91 17.85 11.07 7.40
C GLY A 91 16.52 11.69 6.95
N TYR A 92 15.38 10.97 7.06
CA TYR A 92 14.07 11.57 6.86
C TYR A 92 13.61 12.34 8.10
N ASN A 93 12.82 13.40 7.90
CA ASN A 93 12.14 14.10 8.98
C ASN A 93 10.98 13.30 9.59
N TRP A 94 10.49 12.31 8.88
CA TRP A 94 9.38 11.43 9.29
C TRP A 94 9.85 9.98 9.44
N PRO A 95 9.21 9.19 10.33
CA PRO A 95 9.52 7.77 10.46
C PRO A 95 9.03 6.96 9.25
N GLN A 96 9.56 5.76 9.09
CA GLN A 96 8.87 4.67 8.40
C GLN A 96 8.09 3.89 9.45
N TYR A 97 6.84 3.52 9.15
CA TYR A 97 6.02 2.72 10.06
C TYR A 97 5.71 1.34 9.48
N SER A 98 5.82 0.32 10.34
CA SER A 98 5.20 -0.99 10.14
C SER A 98 3.97 -1.07 11.04
N ILE A 99 2.78 -1.32 10.46
CA ILE A 99 1.50 -1.26 11.17
C ILE A 99 0.57 -2.37 10.70
N HIS A 100 -0.34 -2.83 11.58
CA HIS A 100 -1.44 -3.69 11.16
C HIS A 100 -2.37 -2.91 10.21
N ARG A 101 -2.55 -3.42 8.97
CA ARG A 101 -3.29 -2.73 7.90
C ARG A 101 -4.72 -2.37 8.29
N GLY A 102 -5.37 -3.28 9.03
CA GLY A 102 -6.73 -3.05 9.53
C GLY A 102 -6.80 -1.94 10.57
N GLU A 103 -5.79 -1.82 11.45
CA GLU A 103 -5.74 -0.72 12.42
C GLU A 103 -5.52 0.63 11.74
N LEU A 104 -4.64 0.69 10.74
CA LEU A 104 -4.49 1.89 9.91
C LEU A 104 -5.83 2.29 9.26
N LEU A 105 -6.56 1.32 8.70
CA LEU A 105 -7.88 1.57 8.13
C LEU A 105 -8.86 2.15 9.16
N MET A 106 -8.86 1.60 10.39
CA MET A 106 -9.75 2.07 11.47
C MET A 106 -9.35 3.46 11.98
N ILE A 107 -8.07 3.81 12.03
CA ILE A 107 -7.58 5.16 12.34
C ILE A 107 -8.14 6.16 11.32
N LEU A 108 -7.98 5.87 10.03
CA LEU A 108 -8.48 6.71 8.94
C LEU A 108 -10.01 6.84 8.95
N LEU A 109 -10.72 5.74 9.19
CA LEU A 109 -12.18 5.70 9.27
C LEU A 109 -12.71 6.52 10.46
N ALA A 110 -12.09 6.37 11.64
CA ALA A 110 -12.45 7.14 12.82
C ALA A 110 -12.23 8.64 12.61
N ALA A 111 -11.06 9.03 12.06
CA ALA A 111 -10.77 10.42 11.70
C ALA A 111 -11.77 10.96 10.67
N GLY A 112 -12.12 10.18 9.64
CA GLY A 112 -13.10 10.55 8.64
C GLY A 112 -14.49 10.79 9.25
N ARG A 113 -14.98 9.87 10.06
CA ARG A 113 -16.27 10.01 10.75
C ARG A 113 -16.35 11.22 11.66
N THR A 114 -15.27 11.50 12.37
CA THR A 114 -15.20 12.63 13.31
C THR A 114 -15.12 13.98 12.60
N ARG A 115 -14.36 14.08 11.51
CA ARG A 115 -14.06 15.37 10.86
C ARG A 115 -15.03 15.70 9.74
N ILE A 116 -15.41 14.69 8.93
CA ILE A 116 -16.26 14.86 7.75
C ILE A 116 -17.74 14.66 8.13
N GLY A 117 -18.00 13.83 9.15
CA GLY A 117 -19.32 13.40 9.57
C GLY A 117 -19.64 11.97 9.14
N ALA A 118 -20.28 11.22 10.04
CA ALA A 118 -20.61 9.82 9.81
C ALA A 118 -21.53 9.62 8.60
N ASP A 119 -22.45 10.56 8.35
CA ASP A 119 -23.41 10.52 7.23
C ASP A 119 -22.76 10.73 5.85
N HIS A 120 -21.53 11.23 5.82
CA HIS A 120 -20.75 11.39 4.61
C HIS A 120 -19.90 10.17 4.25
N ILE A 121 -19.81 9.17 5.14
CA ILE A 121 -19.14 7.89 4.92
C ILE A 121 -20.19 6.79 4.84
N CYS A 122 -20.69 6.56 3.61
CA CYS A 122 -21.79 5.65 3.34
C CYS A 122 -21.28 4.23 3.12
N THR A 123 -21.55 3.33 4.09
CA THR A 123 -21.17 1.90 3.97
C THR A 123 -22.31 1.05 3.44
N GLY A 124 -22.00 -0.10 2.83
CA GLY A 124 -22.97 -1.03 2.26
C GLY A 124 -23.48 -0.59 0.88
N LEU A 125 -22.87 0.38 0.23
CA LEU A 125 -23.23 0.88 -1.10
C LEU A 125 -22.22 0.38 -2.13
N HIS A 126 -22.63 -0.60 -2.91
CA HIS A 126 -21.83 -1.19 -3.99
C HIS A 126 -22.01 -0.37 -5.26
N PHE A 127 -20.91 0.21 -5.75
CA PHE A 127 -20.89 0.99 -7.00
C PHE A 127 -21.20 0.09 -8.20
N THR A 128 -22.02 0.60 -9.12
CA THR A 128 -22.43 -0.12 -10.34
C THR A 128 -22.02 0.59 -11.62
N SER A 129 -22.23 1.91 -11.70
CA SER A 129 -21.88 2.70 -12.88
C SER A 129 -21.85 4.20 -12.57
N PHE A 130 -21.41 5.00 -13.53
CA PHE A 130 -21.55 6.44 -13.53
C PHE A 130 -21.96 6.97 -14.91
N GLU A 131 -22.55 8.14 -14.90
CA GLU A 131 -22.82 8.98 -16.08
C GLU A 131 -22.32 10.39 -15.80
N GLN A 132 -21.76 11.05 -16.81
CA GLN A 132 -21.31 12.44 -16.70
C GLN A 132 -21.90 13.31 -17.79
N ASP A 133 -22.17 14.56 -17.45
CA ASP A 133 -22.63 15.61 -18.34
C ASP A 133 -21.83 16.92 -18.11
N PRO A 134 -22.06 18.00 -18.85
CA PRO A 134 -21.35 19.25 -18.66
C PRO A 134 -21.45 19.83 -17.24
N ASP A 135 -22.54 19.56 -16.52
CA ASP A 135 -22.84 20.15 -15.21
C ASP A 135 -22.41 19.28 -14.03
N GLY A 136 -22.02 18.00 -14.25
CA GLY A 136 -21.60 17.14 -13.14
C GLY A 136 -21.51 15.66 -13.50
N ILE A 137 -21.55 14.84 -12.45
CA ILE A 137 -21.49 13.39 -12.54
C ILE A 137 -22.53 12.74 -11.65
N THR A 138 -23.19 11.70 -12.14
CA THR A 138 -24.11 10.85 -11.38
C THR A 138 -23.51 9.47 -11.20
N ALA A 139 -23.37 9.03 -9.97
CA ALA A 139 -22.91 7.69 -9.63
C ALA A 139 -24.10 6.84 -9.15
N HIS A 140 -24.11 5.58 -9.57
CA HIS A 140 -25.15 4.59 -9.27
C HIS A 140 -24.59 3.50 -8.35
N PHE A 141 -25.39 3.09 -7.38
CA PHE A 141 -25.04 2.09 -6.38
C PHE A 141 -26.19 1.13 -6.14
N THR A 142 -25.85 -0.05 -5.64
CA THR A 142 -26.81 -0.98 -5.03
C THR A 142 -26.58 -0.99 -3.52
N ASP A 143 -27.61 -0.71 -2.73
CA ASP A 143 -27.56 -0.89 -1.28
C ASP A 143 -27.58 -2.38 -0.96
N ARG A 144 -26.49 -2.87 -0.36
CA ARG A 144 -26.34 -4.28 0.02
C ARG A 144 -27.25 -4.73 1.17
N ARG A 145 -27.88 -3.78 1.89
CA ARG A 145 -28.85 -4.08 2.96
C ARG A 145 -30.23 -4.40 2.40
N THR A 146 -30.62 -3.65 1.38
CA THR A 146 -32.00 -3.68 0.83
C THR A 146 -32.08 -4.25 -0.58
N GLY A 147 -30.96 -4.29 -1.31
CA GLY A 147 -30.91 -4.58 -2.75
C GLY A 147 -31.41 -3.40 -3.61
N GLY A 148 -31.80 -2.29 -3.00
CA GLY A 148 -32.34 -1.13 -3.69
C GLY A 148 -31.27 -0.31 -4.44
N ALA A 149 -31.68 0.36 -5.52
CA ALA A 149 -30.85 1.29 -6.25
C ALA A 149 -30.71 2.62 -5.49
N VAL A 150 -29.50 3.17 -5.46
CA VAL A 150 -29.18 4.48 -4.88
C VAL A 150 -28.38 5.28 -5.89
N THR A 151 -28.67 6.57 -6.01
CA THR A 151 -27.93 7.49 -6.88
C THR A 151 -27.35 8.65 -6.10
N ALA A 152 -26.21 9.16 -6.55
CA ALA A 152 -25.57 10.34 -5.99
C ALA A 152 -25.09 11.26 -7.11
N ARG A 153 -25.30 12.57 -6.94
CA ARG A 153 -24.83 13.61 -7.86
C ARG A 153 -23.71 14.43 -7.21
N GLY A 154 -22.67 14.71 -8.00
CA GLY A 154 -21.53 15.54 -7.62
C GLY A 154 -20.88 16.23 -8.81
N ASP A 155 -19.79 16.92 -8.56
CA ASP A 155 -18.98 17.61 -9.60
C ASP A 155 -17.85 16.73 -10.13
N VAL A 156 -17.32 15.81 -9.28
CA VAL A 156 -16.20 14.92 -9.56
C VAL A 156 -16.46 13.54 -8.96
N LEU A 157 -16.01 12.48 -9.64
CA LEU A 157 -15.96 11.12 -9.15
C LEU A 157 -14.50 10.65 -9.04
N VAL A 158 -14.14 10.10 -7.89
CA VAL A 158 -12.84 9.48 -7.63
C VAL A 158 -13.01 7.98 -7.43
N GLY A 159 -12.45 7.17 -8.32
CA GLY A 159 -12.33 5.72 -8.16
C GLY A 159 -11.14 5.39 -7.25
N ALA A 160 -11.43 4.88 -6.05
CA ALA A 160 -10.49 4.43 -5.03
C ALA A 160 -10.81 2.98 -4.60
N ASP A 161 -11.43 2.21 -5.48
CA ASP A 161 -12.03 0.90 -5.27
C ASP A 161 -11.09 -0.28 -5.58
N GLY A 162 -9.78 -0.01 -5.60
CA GLY A 162 -8.73 -1.02 -5.60
C GLY A 162 -8.47 -1.67 -6.96
N ILE A 163 -7.69 -2.75 -6.98
CA ILE A 163 -7.25 -3.44 -8.21
C ILE A 163 -8.41 -4.00 -9.04
N HIS A 164 -9.55 -4.27 -8.41
CA HIS A 164 -10.80 -4.72 -9.07
C HIS A 164 -11.78 -3.56 -9.33
N SER A 165 -11.27 -2.33 -9.43
CA SER A 165 -12.06 -1.12 -9.59
C SER A 165 -13.12 -1.24 -10.66
N ALA A 166 -14.38 -1.05 -10.26
CA ALA A 166 -15.50 -0.97 -11.18
C ALA A 166 -15.52 0.37 -11.93
N VAL A 167 -15.00 1.44 -11.30
CA VAL A 167 -14.81 2.74 -11.97
C VAL A 167 -13.80 2.59 -13.12
N ARG A 168 -12.65 1.95 -12.86
CA ARG A 168 -11.64 1.64 -13.90
C ARG A 168 -12.21 0.75 -14.99
N ALA A 169 -12.97 -0.28 -14.63
CA ALA A 169 -13.58 -1.18 -15.60
C ALA A 169 -14.54 -0.47 -16.56
N GLN A 170 -15.27 0.55 -16.10
CA GLN A 170 -16.12 1.37 -16.95
C GLN A 170 -15.29 2.29 -17.87
N LEU A 171 -14.15 2.81 -17.40
CA LEU A 171 -13.24 3.64 -18.21
C LEU A 171 -12.46 2.82 -19.23
N TYR A 172 -12.13 1.57 -18.89
CA TYR A 172 -11.33 0.64 -19.68
C TYR A 172 -12.00 -0.72 -19.84
N PRO A 173 -13.13 -0.81 -20.56
CA PRO A 173 -13.96 -2.03 -20.62
C PRO A 173 -13.27 -3.23 -21.29
N HIS A 174 -12.17 -3.01 -21.98
CA HIS A 174 -11.41 -4.05 -22.69
C HIS A 174 -10.09 -4.43 -21.99
N GLU A 175 -9.79 -3.89 -20.80
CA GLU A 175 -8.53 -4.13 -20.12
C GLU A 175 -8.36 -5.59 -19.65
N GLY A 176 -9.44 -6.26 -19.32
CA GLY A 176 -9.41 -7.64 -18.81
C GLY A 176 -9.11 -7.72 -17.31
N LYS A 177 -8.67 -8.92 -16.89
CA LYS A 177 -8.38 -9.25 -15.48
C LYS A 177 -6.99 -8.76 -15.06
N PRO A 178 -6.71 -8.64 -13.74
CA PRO A 178 -5.36 -8.43 -13.24
C PRO A 178 -4.37 -9.48 -13.75
N ILE A 179 -3.14 -9.06 -13.96
CA ILE A 179 -2.06 -9.90 -14.49
C ILE A 179 -1.38 -10.63 -13.33
N PHE A 180 -1.45 -11.95 -13.35
CA PHE A 180 -0.77 -12.78 -12.36
C PHE A 180 0.74 -12.80 -12.60
N ALA A 181 1.52 -12.57 -11.53
CA ALA A 181 2.98 -12.49 -11.60
C ALA A 181 3.71 -13.84 -11.51
N GLY A 182 2.97 -14.96 -11.44
CA GLY A 182 3.56 -16.29 -11.27
C GLY A 182 4.04 -16.57 -9.83
N LEU A 183 3.53 -15.82 -8.83
CA LEU A 183 3.87 -15.98 -7.42
C LEU A 183 2.60 -16.03 -6.58
N ILE A 184 2.56 -16.96 -5.63
CA ILE A 184 1.54 -17.02 -4.59
C ILE A 184 2.18 -16.59 -3.28
N GLU A 185 1.44 -15.80 -2.52
CA GLU A 185 1.82 -15.27 -1.23
C GLU A 185 0.91 -15.81 -0.14
N TRP A 186 1.49 -16.28 0.97
CA TRP A 186 0.80 -16.64 2.20
C TRP A 186 1.21 -15.68 3.29
N ARG A 187 0.23 -15.19 4.05
CA ARG A 187 0.43 -14.18 5.10
C ARG A 187 -0.24 -14.58 6.39
N GLY A 188 0.41 -14.23 7.50
CA GLY A 188 -0.12 -14.35 8.83
C GLY A 188 0.50 -13.37 9.81
N ALA A 189 -0.09 -13.29 10.99
CA ALA A 189 0.47 -12.55 12.11
C ALA A 189 0.35 -13.38 13.40
N LEU A 190 1.37 -13.29 14.25
CA LEU A 190 1.47 -14.02 15.51
C LEU A 190 2.17 -13.19 16.58
N GLU A 191 1.64 -13.21 17.80
CA GLU A 191 2.38 -12.69 18.97
C GLU A 191 3.48 -13.67 19.38
N ALA A 192 4.72 -13.19 19.38
CA ALA A 192 5.90 -13.94 19.70
C ALA A 192 6.92 -13.10 20.48
N GLU A 193 8.07 -13.68 20.83
CA GLU A 193 9.20 -12.93 21.35
C GLU A 193 9.73 -11.96 20.29
N PRO A 194 10.17 -10.77 20.67
CA PRO A 194 10.82 -9.84 19.76
C PRO A 194 12.06 -10.49 19.10
N PHE A 195 12.28 -10.23 17.82
CA PHE A 195 13.48 -10.64 17.10
C PHE A 195 14.35 -9.42 16.77
N LEU A 196 15.67 -9.64 16.66
CA LEU A 196 16.66 -8.58 16.47
C LEU A 196 16.45 -7.42 17.45
N ASP A 197 16.26 -6.21 16.97
CA ASP A 197 16.01 -5.01 17.78
C ASP A 197 14.49 -4.71 17.99
N GLY A 198 13.59 -5.59 17.55
CA GLY A 198 12.14 -5.38 17.60
C GLY A 198 11.62 -4.26 16.68
N ARG A 199 12.47 -3.72 15.80
CA ARG A 199 12.18 -2.62 14.87
C ARG A 199 12.72 -2.85 13.47
N THR A 200 13.31 -4.01 13.22
CA THR A 200 13.89 -4.40 11.94
C THR A 200 12.86 -5.13 11.08
N GLN A 201 12.73 -4.71 9.82
CA GLN A 201 12.10 -5.48 8.77
C GLN A 201 13.16 -6.35 8.09
N VAL A 202 12.88 -7.63 7.90
CA VAL A 202 13.78 -8.55 7.20
C VAL A 202 13.13 -9.12 5.95
N MET A 203 13.95 -9.34 4.92
CA MET A 203 13.62 -10.07 3.71
C MET A 203 14.62 -11.20 3.52
N ILE A 204 14.15 -12.42 3.28
CA ILE A 204 14.99 -13.62 3.24
C ILE A 204 14.70 -14.37 1.95
N GLY A 205 15.73 -14.92 1.30
CA GLY A 205 15.59 -15.81 0.16
C GLY A 205 15.95 -15.15 -1.18
N HIS A 206 15.17 -15.46 -2.20
CA HIS A 206 15.32 -14.96 -3.57
C HIS A 206 13.96 -14.85 -4.26
N TYR A 207 13.91 -14.41 -5.51
CA TYR A 207 12.64 -14.11 -6.17
C TYR A 207 11.61 -15.25 -6.16
N ASN A 208 12.04 -16.48 -6.41
CA ASN A 208 11.12 -17.62 -6.53
C ASN A 208 10.70 -18.23 -5.17
N GLN A 209 11.42 -17.90 -4.11
CA GLN A 209 11.17 -18.38 -2.74
C GLN A 209 11.69 -17.36 -1.75
N ARG A 210 10.80 -16.64 -1.08
CA ARG A 210 11.20 -15.62 -0.10
C ARG A 210 10.23 -15.50 1.05
N SER A 211 10.71 -14.88 2.13
CA SER A 211 9.89 -14.48 3.26
C SER A 211 10.20 -13.04 3.65
N ILE A 212 9.18 -12.31 4.12
CA ILE A 212 9.31 -10.95 4.63
C ILE A 212 8.69 -10.94 6.02
N ILE A 213 9.42 -10.44 7.02
CA ILE A 213 9.03 -10.52 8.43
C ILE A 213 9.29 -9.17 9.09
N TYR A 214 8.32 -8.66 9.83
CA TYR A 214 8.44 -7.40 10.57
C TYR A 214 7.40 -7.28 11.70
N PRO A 215 7.72 -6.57 12.80
CA PRO A 215 6.77 -6.30 13.88
C PRO A 215 5.77 -5.20 13.46
N ILE A 216 4.52 -5.28 13.96
CA ILE A 216 3.42 -4.41 13.49
C ILE A 216 2.57 -3.80 14.60
N SER A 217 2.94 -3.93 15.87
CA SER A 217 2.13 -3.40 16.97
C SER A 217 2.97 -2.78 18.08
N ALA A 218 2.83 -1.46 18.27
CA ALA A 218 3.46 -0.75 19.39
C ALA A 218 2.91 -1.22 20.74
N LYS A 219 1.64 -1.58 20.82
CA LYS A 219 1.03 -2.12 22.03
C LYS A 219 1.71 -3.42 22.46
N ALA A 220 1.85 -4.39 21.56
CA ALA A 220 2.54 -5.64 21.86
C ALA A 220 3.99 -5.39 22.30
N GLN A 221 4.68 -4.42 21.68
CA GLN A 221 6.04 -4.02 22.08
C GLN A 221 6.08 -3.43 23.49
N GLY A 222 5.11 -2.60 23.85
CA GLY A 222 4.97 -2.04 25.19
C GLY A 222 4.76 -3.11 26.27
N ASP A 223 4.12 -4.22 25.90
CA ASP A 223 3.91 -5.41 26.76
C ASP A 223 5.12 -6.38 26.76
N GLY A 224 6.25 -6.00 26.14
CA GLY A 224 7.46 -6.83 26.01
C GLY A 224 7.34 -7.97 25.00
N ARG A 225 6.30 -7.96 24.17
CA ARG A 225 6.02 -8.94 23.11
C ARG A 225 6.18 -8.30 21.73
N SER A 226 6.01 -9.08 20.69
CA SER A 226 5.96 -8.58 19.32
C SER A 226 4.82 -9.24 18.57
N LEU A 227 3.91 -8.44 18.00
CA LEU A 227 3.01 -8.95 16.97
C LEU A 227 3.78 -8.96 15.66
N ILE A 228 4.22 -10.13 15.24
CA ILE A 228 5.07 -10.35 14.08
C ILE A 228 4.18 -10.66 12.88
N ASN A 229 4.22 -9.80 11.87
CA ASN A 229 3.73 -10.11 10.55
C ASN A 229 4.78 -10.90 9.79
N TRP A 230 4.37 -12.00 9.20
CA TRP A 230 5.17 -12.74 8.23
C TRP A 230 4.40 -12.95 6.95
N LEU A 231 5.11 -12.98 5.85
CA LEU A 231 4.61 -13.42 4.56
C LEU A 231 5.68 -14.28 3.87
N THR A 232 5.23 -15.29 3.16
CA THR A 232 6.05 -16.18 2.35
C THR A 232 5.53 -16.19 0.93
N LEU A 233 6.46 -16.26 -0.04
CA LEU A 233 6.11 -16.29 -1.47
C LEU A 233 6.82 -17.46 -2.13
N LEU A 234 6.09 -18.15 -3.00
CA LEU A 234 6.62 -19.20 -3.88
C LEU A 234 6.23 -18.93 -5.32
N ALA A 235 7.15 -19.26 -6.24
CA ALA A 235 6.82 -19.33 -7.64
C ALA A 235 5.77 -20.44 -7.88
N ASP A 236 4.66 -20.05 -8.47
CA ASP A 236 3.61 -20.97 -8.91
C ASP A 236 3.88 -21.37 -10.36
N ARG A 237 4.12 -22.65 -10.57
CA ARG A 237 4.37 -23.21 -11.90
C ARG A 237 3.08 -23.56 -12.67
N GLY A 238 1.94 -23.15 -12.11
CA GLY A 238 0.70 -23.07 -12.87
C GLY A 238 -0.12 -24.35 -12.94
N ASP A 239 -0.75 -24.75 -11.86
CA ASP A 239 -1.82 -25.74 -11.89
C ASP A 239 -3.24 -25.15 -12.06
N GLY A 240 -3.33 -23.85 -12.28
CA GLY A 240 -4.60 -23.18 -12.62
C GLY A 240 -5.58 -22.98 -11.47
N THR A 241 -5.16 -23.10 -10.22
CA THR A 241 -6.04 -22.85 -9.07
C THR A 241 -6.65 -21.44 -9.12
N GLU A 242 -7.90 -21.31 -8.64
CA GLU A 242 -8.69 -20.07 -8.64
C GLU A 242 -7.90 -18.89 -8.06
N ARG A 243 -7.44 -18.01 -8.96
CA ARG A 243 -6.54 -16.86 -8.67
C ARG A 243 -7.30 -15.58 -8.33
N GLU A 244 -8.60 -15.66 -8.00
CA GLU A 244 -9.47 -14.49 -7.90
C GLU A 244 -9.89 -14.13 -6.46
N SER A 245 -9.57 -14.97 -5.45
CA SER A 245 -9.96 -14.70 -4.07
C SER A 245 -8.84 -13.98 -3.30
N TRP A 246 -9.16 -12.81 -2.73
CA TRP A 246 -8.23 -11.97 -1.95
C TRP A 246 -8.39 -12.11 -0.44
N ASP A 247 -9.23 -13.01 0.03
CA ASP A 247 -9.52 -13.30 1.45
C ASP A 247 -9.54 -14.80 1.75
N ARG A 248 -8.89 -15.59 0.89
CA ARG A 248 -8.89 -17.06 1.01
C ARG A 248 -8.07 -17.49 2.20
N LYS A 249 -8.73 -18.04 3.21
CA LYS A 249 -8.08 -18.74 4.31
C LYS A 249 -7.64 -20.14 3.85
N VAL A 250 -6.40 -20.51 4.18
CA VAL A 250 -5.83 -21.81 3.80
C VAL A 250 -5.09 -22.46 4.96
N GLY A 251 -4.89 -23.77 4.87
CA GLY A 251 -4.00 -24.50 5.77
C GLY A 251 -2.53 -24.34 5.36
N ARG A 252 -1.63 -24.45 6.34
CA ARG A 252 -0.18 -24.35 6.14
C ARG A 252 0.41 -25.47 5.30
N GLU A 253 -0.24 -26.63 5.22
CA GLU A 253 0.18 -27.81 4.45
C GLU A 253 0.41 -27.51 2.96
N ARG A 254 -0.13 -26.42 2.44
CA ARG A 254 0.03 -26.01 1.03
C ARG A 254 1.45 -25.52 0.69
N PHE A 255 2.20 -25.01 1.67
CA PHE A 255 3.48 -24.34 1.41
C PHE A 255 4.55 -24.60 2.50
N PHE A 256 4.15 -25.08 3.68
CA PHE A 256 5.01 -25.20 4.86
C PHE A 256 6.31 -25.97 4.60
N ASP A 257 6.24 -27.09 3.88
CA ASP A 257 7.41 -27.94 3.60
C ASP A 257 8.54 -27.20 2.88
N ARG A 258 8.20 -26.12 2.17
CA ARG A 258 9.18 -25.29 1.46
C ARG A 258 9.90 -24.28 2.35
N PHE A 259 9.44 -24.08 3.59
CA PHE A 259 9.99 -23.14 4.56
C PHE A 259 10.29 -23.78 5.92
N SER A 260 10.09 -25.08 6.08
CA SER A 260 10.22 -25.79 7.35
C SER A 260 11.64 -25.80 7.90
N ASP A 261 12.64 -25.70 7.03
CA ASP A 261 14.06 -25.63 7.35
C ASP A 261 14.61 -24.20 7.48
N TRP A 262 13.76 -23.17 7.26
CA TRP A 262 14.17 -21.77 7.40
C TRP A 262 14.22 -21.36 8.88
N ASN A 263 15.26 -21.85 9.55
CA ASN A 263 15.56 -21.58 10.95
C ASN A 263 16.89 -20.85 11.05
N PHE A 264 16.81 -19.60 11.45
CA PHE A 264 17.96 -18.71 11.60
C PHE A 264 18.23 -18.44 13.08
N PRO A 265 19.46 -18.07 13.52
CA PRO A 265 19.75 -17.81 14.93
C PRO A 265 18.86 -16.77 15.58
N TRP A 266 18.31 -15.84 14.78
CA TRP A 266 17.51 -14.71 15.24
C TRP A 266 16.00 -14.88 14.98
N ILE A 267 15.55 -15.87 14.20
CA ILE A 267 14.14 -16.21 14.00
C ILE A 267 13.95 -17.62 13.46
N LYS A 268 12.91 -18.28 13.91
CA LYS A 268 12.45 -19.58 13.40
C LYS A 268 11.16 -19.38 12.62
N LEU A 269 11.23 -19.30 11.30
CA LEU A 269 10.07 -19.07 10.46
C LEU A 269 9.03 -20.18 10.58
N ALA A 270 9.49 -21.43 10.73
CA ALA A 270 8.59 -22.56 10.93
C ALA A 270 7.70 -22.40 12.18
N ASP A 271 8.25 -21.89 13.29
CA ASP A 271 7.50 -21.67 14.52
C ASP A 271 6.44 -20.58 14.33
N LEU A 272 6.75 -19.51 13.60
CA LEU A 272 5.79 -18.45 13.26
C LEU A 272 4.63 -19.00 12.41
N ILE A 273 4.94 -19.78 11.38
CA ILE A 273 3.91 -20.38 10.51
C ILE A 273 3.03 -21.36 11.32
N CYS A 274 3.65 -22.22 12.13
CA CYS A 274 2.93 -23.23 12.92
C CYS A 274 2.05 -22.61 14.01
N GLY A 275 2.49 -21.52 14.63
CA GLY A 275 1.76 -20.83 15.68
C GLY A 275 0.62 -19.92 15.17
N THR A 276 0.59 -19.62 13.87
CA THR A 276 -0.41 -18.70 13.30
C THR A 276 -1.76 -19.39 13.13
N ALA A 277 -2.80 -18.80 13.70
CA ALA A 277 -4.15 -19.35 13.69
C ALA A 277 -4.85 -19.20 12.33
N GLU A 278 -4.66 -18.08 11.65
CA GLU A 278 -5.28 -17.77 10.37
C GLU A 278 -4.22 -17.38 9.33
N ILE A 279 -4.17 -18.13 8.24
CA ILE A 279 -3.26 -17.88 7.11
C ILE A 279 -4.10 -17.54 5.89
N PHE A 280 -3.73 -16.45 5.23
CA PHE A 280 -4.38 -15.97 4.03
C PHE A 280 -3.49 -16.19 2.82
N GLU A 281 -4.11 -16.62 1.71
CA GLU A 281 -3.45 -16.84 0.43
C GLU A 281 -3.82 -15.74 -0.56
N TYR A 282 -2.80 -15.16 -1.21
CA TYR A 282 -2.98 -14.10 -2.20
C TYR A 282 -2.18 -14.40 -3.47
N PRO A 283 -2.81 -14.33 -4.65
CA PRO A 283 -2.05 -14.28 -5.89
C PRO A 283 -1.35 -12.92 -6.00
N MET A 284 -0.06 -12.90 -6.33
CA MET A 284 0.61 -11.66 -6.64
C MET A 284 0.16 -11.17 -8.02
N CYS A 285 -0.58 -10.08 -8.04
CA CYS A 285 -1.12 -9.50 -9.27
C CYS A 285 -0.76 -8.01 -9.38
N ASP A 286 -0.70 -7.54 -10.62
CA ASP A 286 -0.69 -6.13 -10.99
C ASP A 286 -1.60 -5.88 -12.20
N ARG A 287 -1.58 -4.68 -12.76
CA ARG A 287 -2.19 -4.34 -14.05
C ARG A 287 -1.18 -3.55 -14.89
N ASP A 288 -1.39 -3.49 -16.19
CA ASP A 288 -0.58 -2.64 -17.04
C ASP A 288 -0.75 -1.16 -16.67
N PRO A 289 0.33 -0.38 -16.77
CA PRO A 289 0.27 1.06 -16.62
C PRO A 289 -0.76 1.67 -17.57
N LEU A 290 -1.63 2.53 -17.03
CA LEU A 290 -2.61 3.22 -17.84
C LEU A 290 -2.00 4.41 -18.57
N PRO A 291 -2.45 4.71 -19.80
CA PRO A 291 -2.03 5.92 -20.52
C PRO A 291 -2.70 7.18 -19.95
N ARG A 292 -3.77 7.04 -19.17
CA ARG A 292 -4.58 8.14 -18.64
C ARG A 292 -5.37 7.69 -17.42
N TRP A 293 -5.55 8.57 -16.41
CA TRP A 293 -6.38 8.29 -15.24
C TRP A 293 -7.66 9.13 -15.17
N SER A 294 -7.67 10.30 -15.82
CA SER A 294 -8.74 11.28 -15.73
C SER A 294 -9.53 11.40 -17.03
N PHE A 295 -10.85 11.31 -16.95
CA PHE A 295 -11.79 11.34 -18.08
C PHE A 295 -12.93 12.32 -17.78
N GLY A 296 -12.77 13.57 -18.20
CA GLY A 296 -13.70 14.63 -17.84
C GLY A 296 -13.72 14.82 -16.32
N ARG A 297 -14.84 14.49 -15.68
CA ARG A 297 -15.08 14.65 -14.24
C ARG A 297 -14.74 13.43 -13.40
N VAL A 298 -14.10 12.41 -13.97
CA VAL A 298 -13.73 11.17 -13.29
C VAL A 298 -12.22 11.03 -13.24
N THR A 299 -11.67 10.54 -12.11
CA THR A 299 -10.26 10.13 -11.98
C THR A 299 -10.11 8.89 -11.09
N LEU A 300 -8.91 8.30 -11.11
CA LEU A 300 -8.53 7.12 -10.33
C LEU A 300 -7.40 7.47 -9.34
N VAL A 301 -7.38 6.79 -8.18
CA VAL A 301 -6.32 6.92 -7.17
C VAL A 301 -5.90 5.55 -6.62
N GLY A 302 -4.65 5.42 -6.19
CA GLY A 302 -4.10 4.21 -5.58
C GLY A 302 -4.23 2.98 -6.49
N ASP A 303 -4.61 1.83 -5.93
CA ASP A 303 -4.69 0.58 -6.68
C ASP A 303 -5.77 0.56 -7.79
N ALA A 304 -6.69 1.53 -7.83
CA ALA A 304 -7.58 1.71 -8.96
C ALA A 304 -6.83 2.31 -10.17
N ALA A 305 -5.85 3.19 -9.92
CA ALA A 305 -5.04 3.85 -10.94
C ALA A 305 -3.80 3.02 -11.35
N HIS A 306 -3.04 2.57 -10.36
CA HIS A 306 -1.72 1.94 -10.55
C HIS A 306 -1.50 0.74 -9.62
N PRO A 307 -2.31 -0.32 -9.72
CA PRO A 307 -2.09 -1.52 -8.93
C PRO A 307 -0.73 -2.11 -9.29
N MET A 308 0.11 -2.32 -8.29
CA MET A 308 1.48 -2.76 -8.46
C MET A 308 1.81 -3.96 -7.58
N ARG A 309 2.80 -4.76 -7.99
CA ARG A 309 3.36 -5.80 -7.14
C ARG A 309 3.86 -5.20 -5.83
N PRO A 310 3.68 -5.85 -4.68
CA PRO A 310 4.04 -5.31 -3.36
C PRO A 310 5.57 -5.29 -3.12
N VAL A 311 6.34 -4.90 -4.14
CA VAL A 311 7.79 -4.77 -4.11
C VAL A 311 8.16 -3.38 -3.62
N GLY A 312 9.15 -3.26 -2.74
CA GLY A 312 9.61 -1.98 -2.18
C GLY A 312 8.58 -1.28 -1.28
N SER A 313 7.49 -1.95 -0.89
CA SER A 313 6.46 -1.44 0.03
C SER A 313 5.85 -0.10 -0.39
N GLN A 314 5.56 0.10 -1.69
CA GLN A 314 5.11 1.39 -2.23
C GLN A 314 3.59 1.53 -2.38
N ALA A 315 2.85 0.46 -2.69
CA ALA A 315 1.44 0.57 -3.11
C ALA A 315 0.57 1.43 -2.18
N GLY A 316 0.50 1.10 -0.89
CA GLY A 316 -0.28 1.87 0.08
C GLY A 316 0.25 3.30 0.29
N SER A 317 1.59 3.46 0.29
CA SER A 317 2.22 4.78 0.45
C SER A 317 1.91 5.71 -0.72
N GLN A 318 1.95 5.21 -1.95
CA GLN A 318 1.65 6.02 -3.13
C GLN A 318 0.18 6.41 -3.22
N GLY A 319 -0.75 5.53 -2.82
CA GLY A 319 -2.17 5.88 -2.74
C GLY A 319 -2.49 6.99 -1.73
N ILE A 320 -1.73 7.06 -0.62
CA ILE A 320 -1.81 8.17 0.35
C ILE A 320 -1.31 9.48 -0.27
N VAL A 321 -0.19 9.43 -1.00
CA VAL A 321 0.37 10.60 -1.70
C VAL A 321 -0.55 11.07 -2.82
N ASP A 322 -1.17 10.16 -3.57
CA ASP A 322 -2.17 10.49 -4.60
C ASP A 322 -3.31 11.31 -4.01
N ALA A 323 -3.86 10.88 -2.87
CA ALA A 323 -4.97 11.54 -2.20
C ALA A 323 -4.64 13.01 -1.85
N ARG A 324 -3.42 13.27 -1.38
CA ARG A 324 -2.96 14.61 -1.04
C ARG A 324 -2.77 15.49 -2.27
N ILE A 325 -2.12 14.96 -3.31
CA ILE A 325 -1.86 15.71 -4.55
C ILE A 325 -3.18 15.98 -5.27
N LEU A 326 -4.12 15.04 -5.29
CA LEU A 326 -5.45 15.25 -5.87
C LEU A 326 -6.21 16.38 -5.16
N ALA A 327 -6.26 16.33 -3.83
CA ALA A 327 -6.94 17.39 -3.06
C ALA A 327 -6.28 18.76 -3.28
N HIS A 328 -4.94 18.81 -3.29
CA HIS A 328 -4.19 20.02 -3.59
C HIS A 328 -4.49 20.56 -5.01
N ALA A 329 -4.50 19.68 -6.02
CA ALA A 329 -4.79 20.08 -7.39
C ALA A 329 -6.22 20.64 -7.54
N LEU A 330 -7.22 19.93 -6.99
CA LEU A 330 -8.61 20.38 -7.03
C LEU A 330 -8.83 21.70 -6.29
N ALA A 331 -8.10 21.96 -5.21
CA ALA A 331 -8.22 23.22 -4.47
C ALA A 331 -7.57 24.43 -5.17
N ASN A 332 -6.60 24.19 -6.05
CA ASN A 332 -5.88 25.24 -6.78
C ASN A 332 -6.46 25.53 -8.18
N HIS A 333 -7.51 24.82 -8.59
CA HIS A 333 -8.17 25.03 -9.88
C HIS A 333 -9.67 25.32 -9.69
N ALA A 334 -10.17 26.37 -10.34
CA ALA A 334 -11.60 26.69 -10.33
C ALA A 334 -12.41 25.66 -11.14
N ASP A 335 -11.84 25.19 -12.26
CA ASP A 335 -12.41 24.09 -13.05
C ASP A 335 -11.91 22.75 -12.52
N PRO A 336 -12.82 21.87 -12.05
CA PRO A 336 -12.43 20.55 -11.56
C PRO A 336 -11.74 19.67 -12.60
N VAL A 337 -12.09 19.79 -13.89
CA VAL A 337 -11.47 19.03 -14.97
C VAL A 337 -9.99 19.41 -15.13
N ALA A 338 -9.67 20.70 -15.03
CA ALA A 338 -8.30 21.19 -15.03
C ALA A 338 -7.53 20.70 -13.78
N GLY A 339 -8.17 20.66 -12.61
CA GLY A 339 -7.60 20.10 -11.39
C GLY A 339 -7.27 18.61 -11.52
N LEU A 340 -8.15 17.81 -12.12
CA LEU A 340 -7.91 16.40 -12.38
C LEU A 340 -6.74 16.19 -13.38
N ALA A 341 -6.65 17.04 -14.39
CA ALA A 341 -5.54 16.98 -15.36
C ALA A 341 -4.18 17.34 -14.71
N ASP A 342 -4.14 18.31 -13.79
CA ASP A 342 -2.93 18.66 -13.02
C ASP A 342 -2.52 17.49 -12.09
N TYR A 343 -3.46 16.87 -11.40
CA TYR A 343 -3.21 15.67 -10.60
C TYR A 343 -2.55 14.56 -11.44
N GLU A 344 -3.19 14.22 -12.56
CA GLU A 344 -2.69 13.18 -13.47
C GLU A 344 -1.29 13.49 -13.99
N ALA A 345 -1.05 14.70 -14.45
CA ALA A 345 0.26 15.11 -14.98
C ALA A 345 1.39 14.98 -13.95
N ARG A 346 1.09 15.20 -12.67
CA ARG A 346 2.07 15.06 -11.58
C ARG A 346 2.33 13.61 -11.18
N ARG A 347 1.35 12.72 -11.34
CA ARG A 347 1.42 11.38 -10.75
C ARG A 347 1.64 10.25 -11.76
N LEU A 348 0.94 10.29 -12.88
CA LEU A 348 0.89 9.21 -13.85
C LEU A 348 2.30 8.78 -14.36
N PRO A 349 3.21 9.69 -14.78
CA PRO A 349 4.50 9.26 -15.32
C PRO A 349 5.35 8.50 -14.29
N SER A 350 5.41 9.00 -13.06
CA SER A 350 6.22 8.38 -11.99
C SER A 350 5.62 7.05 -11.53
N MET A 351 4.30 6.94 -11.45
CA MET A 351 3.65 5.69 -11.04
C MET A 351 3.76 4.61 -12.10
N ASN A 352 3.64 4.97 -13.37
CA ASN A 352 3.87 4.02 -14.46
C ASN A 352 5.31 3.47 -14.42
N ASP A 353 6.33 4.31 -14.16
CA ASP A 353 7.71 3.84 -13.97
C ASP A 353 7.85 2.91 -12.75
N VAL A 354 7.23 3.23 -11.62
CA VAL A 354 7.24 2.38 -10.41
C VAL A 354 6.61 1.02 -10.68
N VAL A 355 5.45 0.97 -11.35
CA VAL A 355 4.80 -0.31 -11.72
C VAL A 355 5.74 -1.19 -12.54
N LEU A 356 6.40 -0.61 -13.55
CA LEU A 356 7.34 -1.35 -14.40
C LEU A 356 8.60 -1.80 -13.65
N ARG A 357 9.16 -0.96 -12.77
CA ARG A 357 10.31 -1.33 -11.91
C ARG A 357 9.95 -2.43 -10.92
N ASN A 358 8.73 -2.44 -10.38
CA ASN A 358 8.28 -3.51 -9.48
C ASN A 358 8.17 -4.86 -10.22
N ARG A 359 7.89 -4.86 -11.52
CA ARG A 359 7.96 -6.08 -12.35
C ARG A 359 9.38 -6.60 -12.51
N GLN A 360 10.39 -5.74 -12.38
CA GLN A 360 11.83 -6.05 -12.43
C GLN A 360 12.44 -6.17 -11.02
N TYR A 361 11.65 -6.58 -10.01
CA TYR A 361 12.04 -6.80 -8.61
C TYR A 361 12.34 -5.54 -7.78
N GLY A 362 12.31 -4.35 -8.37
CA GLY A 362 12.60 -3.11 -7.64
C GLY A 362 13.89 -3.20 -6.79
N PRO A 363 13.88 -2.76 -5.52
CA PRO A 363 15.06 -2.85 -4.66
C PRO A 363 15.37 -4.29 -4.17
N GLU A 364 14.41 -5.22 -4.31
CA GLU A 364 14.57 -6.62 -3.89
C GLU A 364 15.45 -7.44 -4.85
N ILE A 365 15.85 -6.84 -5.98
CA ILE A 365 16.78 -7.45 -6.95
C ILE A 365 18.10 -7.90 -6.29
N VAL A 366 18.53 -7.26 -5.20
CA VAL A 366 19.75 -7.61 -4.49
C VAL A 366 19.73 -9.05 -3.97
N MET A 367 18.57 -9.59 -3.63
CA MET A 367 18.43 -10.99 -3.22
C MET A 367 18.60 -11.94 -4.41
N GLN A 368 18.08 -11.59 -5.58
CA GLN A 368 18.28 -12.39 -6.79
C GLN A 368 19.73 -12.33 -7.28
N MET A 369 20.36 -11.14 -7.21
CA MET A 369 21.80 -11.01 -7.53
C MET A 369 22.66 -11.92 -6.66
N ALA A 370 22.35 -12.02 -5.37
CA ALA A 370 23.05 -12.92 -4.45
C ALA A 370 22.82 -14.40 -4.81
N GLU A 371 21.59 -14.77 -5.14
CA GLU A 371 21.27 -16.14 -5.58
C GLU A 371 21.96 -16.51 -6.88
N ASP A 372 21.99 -15.61 -7.87
CA ASP A 372 22.60 -15.86 -9.19
C ASP A 372 24.13 -15.96 -9.11
N ARG A 373 24.77 -15.12 -8.27
CA ARG A 373 26.24 -15.06 -8.18
C ARG A 373 26.82 -16.03 -7.15
N ALA A 374 26.09 -16.35 -6.07
CA ALA A 374 26.53 -17.21 -5.00
C ALA A 374 25.38 -18.09 -4.43
N PRO A 375 24.80 -19.02 -5.21
CA PRO A 375 23.64 -19.82 -4.81
C PRO A 375 23.91 -20.73 -3.60
N ASN A 376 25.18 -21.04 -3.32
CA ASN A 376 25.64 -21.86 -2.19
C ASN A 376 26.06 -21.02 -0.95
N GLY A 377 25.80 -19.70 -1.00
CA GLY A 377 26.21 -18.77 0.05
C GLY A 377 27.61 -18.17 -0.18
N PHE A 378 28.02 -17.30 0.73
CA PHE A 378 29.28 -16.55 0.66
C PHE A 378 29.89 -16.35 2.07
N ALA A 379 31.21 -16.20 2.15
CA ALA A 379 31.86 -15.78 3.39
C ALA A 379 31.82 -14.25 3.57
N ASN A 380 31.95 -13.50 2.46
CA ASN A 380 31.90 -12.06 2.42
C ASN A 380 31.06 -11.60 1.22
N VAL A 381 29.99 -10.87 1.48
CA VAL A 381 29.10 -10.39 0.43
C VAL A 381 29.78 -9.42 -0.55
N GLU A 382 30.78 -8.64 -0.10
CA GLU A 382 31.47 -7.66 -0.96
C GLU A 382 32.27 -8.31 -2.09
N GLU A 383 32.64 -9.59 -1.93
CA GLU A 383 33.26 -10.40 -2.98
C GLU A 383 32.26 -10.87 -4.05
N VAL A 384 30.97 -10.88 -3.71
CA VAL A 384 29.87 -11.31 -4.58
C VAL A 384 29.18 -10.10 -5.23
N ILE A 385 28.84 -9.11 -4.41
CA ILE A 385 28.16 -7.87 -4.82
C ILE A 385 28.86 -6.70 -4.14
N PRO A 386 29.58 -5.86 -4.90
CA PRO A 386 30.23 -4.68 -4.34
C PRO A 386 29.20 -3.75 -3.65
N ARG A 387 29.58 -3.21 -2.50
CA ARG A 387 28.71 -2.32 -1.70
C ARG A 387 28.11 -1.18 -2.51
N ARG A 388 28.88 -0.57 -3.40
CA ARG A 388 28.41 0.50 -4.28
C ARG A 388 27.23 0.08 -5.16
N GLU A 389 27.23 -1.16 -5.65
CA GLU A 389 26.13 -1.70 -6.49
C GLU A 389 24.84 -1.85 -5.66
N LEU A 390 24.94 -2.29 -4.41
CA LEU A 390 23.79 -2.37 -3.48
C LEU A 390 23.22 -1.00 -3.16
N GLU A 391 24.07 -0.02 -2.88
CA GLU A 391 23.66 1.38 -2.63
C GLU A 391 22.96 2.00 -3.85
N GLU A 392 23.48 1.77 -5.05
CA GLU A 392 22.91 2.29 -6.30
C GLU A 392 21.52 1.73 -6.59
N VAL A 393 21.31 0.43 -6.39
CA VAL A 393 19.99 -0.22 -6.51
C VAL A 393 18.97 0.46 -5.58
N SER A 394 19.31 0.61 -4.29
CA SER A 394 18.41 1.23 -3.30
C SER A 394 18.10 2.68 -3.67
N LEU A 395 19.12 3.49 -3.97
CA LEU A 395 18.96 4.92 -4.26
C LEU A 395 18.19 5.18 -5.56
N SER A 396 18.48 4.40 -6.61
CA SER A 396 17.78 4.49 -7.90
C SER A 396 16.27 4.27 -7.74
N PHE A 397 15.88 3.27 -6.98
CA PHE A 397 14.47 3.00 -6.72
C PHE A 397 13.80 4.10 -5.88
N LYS A 398 14.46 4.59 -4.83
CA LYS A 398 13.94 5.69 -3.99
C LYS A 398 13.67 6.95 -4.80
N ARG A 399 14.58 7.30 -5.72
CA ARG A 399 14.43 8.46 -6.62
C ARG A 399 13.27 8.28 -7.59
N ALA A 400 13.19 7.11 -8.24
CA ALA A 400 12.12 6.81 -9.19
C ALA A 400 10.72 6.87 -8.55
N ALA A 401 10.59 6.38 -7.33
CA ALA A 401 9.33 6.40 -6.57
C ALA A 401 9.09 7.72 -5.79
N GLY A 402 9.99 8.71 -5.92
CA GLY A 402 9.84 10.04 -5.33
C GLY A 402 9.85 10.04 -3.80
N PHE A 403 10.59 9.12 -3.19
CA PHE A 403 10.68 9.05 -1.73
C PHE A 403 12.11 9.03 -1.20
N ASP A 404 13.09 9.50 -1.95
CA ASP A 404 14.43 9.73 -1.41
C ASP A 404 14.40 10.85 -0.32
N PRO A 405 15.34 10.84 0.65
CA PRO A 405 15.31 11.76 1.80
C PRO A 405 15.30 13.23 1.39
N GLN A 406 16.07 13.60 0.37
CA GLN A 406 16.14 14.98 -0.08
C GLN A 406 14.78 15.45 -0.62
N THR A 407 14.19 14.68 -1.52
CA THR A 407 12.86 14.99 -2.09
C THR A 407 11.80 15.09 -1.01
N VAL A 408 11.71 14.09 -0.10
CA VAL A 408 10.67 14.07 0.93
C VAL A 408 10.83 15.21 1.93
N ASN A 409 12.06 15.54 2.34
CA ASN A 409 12.30 16.55 3.36
C ASN A 409 12.13 17.98 2.84
N GLN A 410 12.45 18.22 1.56
CA GLN A 410 12.54 19.58 1.01
C GLN A 410 11.33 20.02 0.17
N ARG A 411 10.53 19.06 -0.36
CA ARG A 411 9.36 19.45 -1.14
C ARG A 411 8.37 20.27 -0.30
N PRO A 412 7.64 21.22 -0.90
CA PRO A 412 6.55 21.93 -0.24
C PRO A 412 5.46 20.96 0.29
N SER A 413 4.72 21.40 1.30
CA SER A 413 3.51 20.71 1.74
C SER A 413 2.43 20.75 0.66
N PHE A 414 1.60 19.72 0.64
CA PHE A 414 0.36 19.71 -0.16
C PHE A 414 -0.82 20.31 0.61
N ASP A 415 -0.60 20.87 1.79
CA ASP A 415 -1.65 21.60 2.51
C ASP A 415 -2.09 22.82 1.72
N VAL A 416 -3.38 22.96 1.57
CA VAL A 416 -4.00 24.17 1.04
C VAL A 416 -4.36 25.05 2.23
N ARG A 417 -3.58 26.12 2.46
CA ARG A 417 -3.95 27.11 3.47
C ARG A 417 -5.24 27.78 3.01
N ARG A 418 -6.31 27.64 3.80
CA ARG A 418 -7.46 28.54 3.64
C ARG A 418 -6.93 29.95 3.82
N VAL A 419 -6.95 30.74 2.76
CA VAL A 419 -6.89 32.19 2.91
C VAL A 419 -8.19 32.49 3.68
N SER A 420 -8.07 32.75 4.98
CA SER A 420 -9.17 33.31 5.77
C SER A 420 -9.65 34.52 4.98
N ALA A 421 -10.89 34.45 4.51
CA ALA A 421 -11.53 35.63 3.92
C ALA A 421 -11.43 36.80 4.90
N PRO A 422 -11.12 38.02 4.39
CA PRO A 422 -10.95 39.20 5.21
C PRO A 422 -12.20 39.53 6.03
#